data_3ea32b0c71afee645fffe1c202bc888c
#
_entry.id   3ea32b0c71afee645fffe1c202bc888c
#
_cell.length_a   1.000
_cell.length_b   1.000
_cell.length_c   1.000
_cell.angle_alpha   90.00
_cell.angle_beta   90.00
_cell.angle_gamma   90.00
#
_symmetry.space_group_name_H-M   'P 1'
#
loop_
_entity.id
_entity.type
_entity.pdbx_description
1 polymer ?
#
loop_
_entity_poly.entity_id
_entity_poly.type
_entity_poly.pdbx_seq_one_letter_code
_entity_poly.pdbx_strand_id
1 'polypeptide(L)'
;CYVEYFDSEGNSLISQDCGIRIQGAWSRADYQKSFRLYARNDYGKNSFDTVFWNSFTDVNGEAITSCKTFVLRNGGNDANYSKFKDMMIQNMVSGRGVETQQGTACVLFIDGEYWGLYTLQSDYSDRYFADRYNVAKSNVVMYKNDKLSEGEAEDEKLFNDMYKFITENDMSIEENYRKACAMIDMDNLVEYAATEMYIFNDDWPQNNYACWRTRTIEQGNSYADGRWRFVLFDTESSCSHYNEKDLETNMFSYLRS
;
A
#
# COMPACT_ATOMS: atom_id res chain seq x y z
N CYS A 1 2.38 17.61 -16.40
CA CYS A 1 3.57 17.17 -17.13
C CYS A 1 3.21 16.16 -18.19
N TYR A 2 4.14 15.87 -19.07
CA TYR A 2 4.08 14.78 -20.04
C TYR A 2 4.97 13.63 -19.56
N VAL A 3 4.50 12.39 -19.62
CA VAL A 3 5.23 11.20 -19.21
C VAL A 3 5.36 10.23 -20.37
N GLU A 4 6.57 9.71 -20.54
CA GLU A 4 6.86 8.58 -21.41
C GLU A 4 7.46 7.46 -20.57
N TYR A 5 6.98 6.23 -20.79
CA TYR A 5 7.55 5.05 -20.18
C TYR A 5 7.91 4.05 -21.25
N PHE A 6 9.15 3.61 -21.20
CA PHE A 6 9.73 2.64 -22.15
C PHE A 6 10.09 1.36 -21.41
N ASP A 7 9.90 0.23 -22.06
CA ASP A 7 10.43 -1.05 -21.58
C ASP A 7 11.95 -1.16 -21.78
N SER A 8 12.53 -2.28 -21.36
CA SER A 8 13.97 -2.57 -21.51
C SER A 8 14.45 -2.68 -22.97
N GLU A 9 13.52 -2.89 -23.90
CA GLU A 9 13.80 -2.99 -25.34
C GLU A 9 13.66 -1.65 -26.06
N GLY A 10 13.18 -0.62 -25.35
CA GLY A 10 12.96 0.72 -25.88
C GLY A 10 11.58 0.92 -26.52
N ASN A 11 10.65 0.01 -26.33
CA ASN A 11 9.27 0.20 -26.81
C ASN A 11 8.54 1.18 -25.90
N SER A 12 7.84 2.16 -26.50
CA SER A 12 7.01 3.10 -25.75
C SER A 12 5.73 2.41 -25.27
N LEU A 13 5.59 2.27 -23.95
CA LEU A 13 4.41 1.70 -23.32
C LEU A 13 3.40 2.76 -22.88
N ILE A 14 3.88 3.95 -22.50
CA ILE A 14 3.05 5.12 -22.15
C ILE A 14 3.64 6.36 -22.79
N SER A 15 2.74 7.22 -23.27
CA SER A 15 3.09 8.53 -23.84
C SER A 15 1.83 9.40 -23.69
N GLN A 16 1.76 10.22 -22.62
CA GLN A 16 0.57 11.02 -22.32
C GLN A 16 0.82 12.15 -21.31
N ASP A 17 -0.07 13.12 -21.31
CA ASP A 17 -0.15 14.10 -20.23
C ASP A 17 -0.65 13.51 -18.93
N CYS A 18 -0.12 14.01 -17.81
CA CYS A 18 -0.53 13.59 -16.46
C CYS A 18 -0.27 14.68 -15.42
N GLY A 19 -0.89 14.53 -14.27
CA GLY A 19 -0.54 15.29 -13.08
C GLY A 19 0.66 14.66 -12.37
N ILE A 20 1.48 15.50 -11.75
CA ILE A 20 2.62 15.06 -10.93
C ILE A 20 2.64 15.82 -9.61
N ARG A 21 3.02 15.14 -8.53
CA ARG A 21 3.38 15.80 -7.26
C ARG A 21 4.53 15.08 -6.57
N ILE A 22 5.27 15.81 -5.73
CA ILE A 22 6.27 15.21 -4.86
C ILE A 22 5.56 14.33 -3.83
N GLN A 23 6.02 13.08 -3.69
CA GLN A 23 5.52 12.08 -2.75
C GLN A 23 6.44 11.97 -1.54
N GLY A 24 5.89 11.49 -0.40
CA GLY A 24 6.62 11.23 0.83
C GLY A 24 6.28 12.20 1.96
N ALA A 25 6.87 11.96 3.13
CA ALA A 25 6.85 12.84 4.30
C ALA A 25 8.26 13.41 4.52
N TRP A 26 9.10 12.74 5.29
CA TRP A 26 10.50 13.13 5.52
C TRP A 26 11.34 13.08 4.25
N SER A 27 11.16 12.08 3.39
CA SER A 27 11.87 11.92 2.11
C SER A 27 11.62 13.05 1.10
N ARG A 28 10.68 13.97 1.38
CA ARG A 28 10.55 15.22 0.61
C ARG A 28 11.74 16.15 0.76
N ALA A 29 12.53 16.01 1.83
CA ALA A 29 13.75 16.78 2.04
C ALA A 29 14.93 16.26 1.23
N ASP A 30 14.92 14.97 0.80
CA ASP A 30 15.99 14.36 0.05
C ASP A 30 16.26 15.08 -1.28
N TYR A 31 17.49 15.01 -1.78
CA TYR A 31 17.83 15.54 -3.10
C TYR A 31 17.03 14.86 -4.20
N GLN A 32 17.04 13.54 -4.22
CA GLN A 32 16.27 12.74 -5.16
C GLN A 32 14.83 12.62 -4.64
N LYS A 33 13.88 13.29 -5.28
CA LYS A 33 12.47 13.31 -4.86
C LYS A 33 11.73 12.08 -5.36
N SER A 34 10.82 11.56 -4.55
CA SER A 34 9.79 10.64 -5.04
C SER A 34 8.64 11.43 -5.67
N PHE A 35 8.02 10.84 -6.69
CA PHE A 35 6.92 11.47 -7.43
C PHE A 35 5.71 10.52 -7.48
N ARG A 36 4.51 11.09 -7.33
CA ARG A 36 3.26 10.41 -7.64
C ARG A 36 2.68 11.01 -8.91
N LEU A 37 2.36 10.14 -9.88
CA LEU A 37 1.76 10.52 -11.15
C LEU A 37 0.28 10.15 -11.16
N TYR A 38 -0.52 10.98 -11.81
CA TYR A 38 -1.98 10.84 -11.86
C TYR A 38 -2.48 10.95 -13.29
N ALA A 39 -3.25 9.98 -13.73
CA ALA A 39 -4.08 10.11 -14.93
C ALA A 39 -5.45 10.68 -14.54
N ARG A 40 -5.86 11.78 -15.15
CA ARG A 40 -7.14 12.44 -14.96
C ARG A 40 -7.66 12.99 -16.30
N ASN A 41 -8.97 13.04 -16.46
CA ASN A 41 -9.59 13.64 -17.65
C ASN A 41 -9.11 15.06 -17.94
N ASP A 42 -8.79 15.83 -16.90
CA ASP A 42 -8.25 17.20 -17.03
C ASP A 42 -6.92 17.25 -17.79
N TYR A 43 -6.20 16.13 -17.84
CA TYR A 43 -4.93 15.97 -18.55
C TYR A 43 -5.04 15.13 -19.81
N GLY A 44 -6.26 14.74 -20.20
CA GLY A 44 -6.56 13.95 -21.39
C GLY A 44 -7.01 12.52 -21.07
N LYS A 45 -6.08 11.61 -20.77
CA LYS A 45 -6.42 10.22 -20.41
C LYS A 45 -6.69 10.06 -18.91
N ASN A 46 -7.69 9.22 -18.59
CA ASN A 46 -8.12 8.96 -17.22
C ASN A 46 -7.41 7.73 -16.59
N SER A 47 -6.54 7.08 -17.34
CA SER A 47 -5.73 5.92 -16.91
C SER A 47 -4.39 5.88 -17.62
N PHE A 48 -3.45 5.19 -17.02
CA PHE A 48 -2.22 4.72 -17.66
C PHE A 48 -2.47 3.30 -18.12
N ASP A 49 -2.62 3.11 -19.44
CA ASP A 49 -3.08 1.85 -20.03
C ASP A 49 -1.88 1.02 -20.48
N THR A 50 -1.31 0.27 -19.55
CA THR A 50 -0.23 -0.69 -19.81
C THR A 50 -0.14 -1.71 -18.66
N VAL A 51 0.46 -2.85 -18.95
CA VAL A 51 0.86 -3.82 -17.92
C VAL A 51 2.19 -3.36 -17.31
N PHE A 52 2.12 -2.66 -16.19
CA PHE A 52 3.33 -2.21 -15.49
C PHE A 52 4.06 -3.35 -14.78
N TRP A 53 3.30 -4.33 -14.27
CA TRP A 53 3.81 -5.45 -13.49
C TRP A 53 3.16 -6.73 -13.96
N ASN A 54 3.93 -7.60 -14.58
CA ASN A 54 3.43 -8.85 -15.19
C ASN A 54 2.78 -9.81 -14.19
N SER A 55 3.14 -9.72 -12.91
CA SER A 55 2.56 -10.54 -11.84
C SER A 55 1.33 -9.93 -11.19
N PHE A 56 0.94 -8.71 -11.58
CA PHE A 56 -0.20 -8.03 -10.97
C PHE A 56 -1.50 -8.44 -11.65
N THR A 57 -2.25 -9.26 -10.95
CA THR A 57 -3.55 -9.79 -11.40
C THR A 57 -4.63 -9.45 -10.40
N ASP A 58 -5.87 -9.56 -10.81
CA ASP A 58 -7.00 -9.57 -9.90
C ASP A 58 -7.09 -10.91 -9.13
N VAL A 59 -8.06 -11.03 -8.22
CA VAL A 59 -8.29 -12.25 -7.43
C VAL A 59 -8.75 -13.45 -8.26
N ASN A 60 -9.11 -13.28 -9.52
CA ASN A 60 -9.46 -14.35 -10.46
C ASN A 60 -8.26 -14.75 -11.35
N GLY A 61 -7.13 -14.07 -11.21
CA GLY A 61 -5.92 -14.30 -12.01
C GLY A 61 -5.88 -13.52 -13.32
N GLU A 62 -6.84 -12.62 -13.56
CA GLU A 62 -6.85 -11.77 -14.76
C GLU A 62 -5.86 -10.61 -14.60
N ALA A 63 -5.08 -10.32 -15.65
CA ALA A 63 -4.07 -9.28 -15.62
C ALA A 63 -4.70 -7.88 -15.44
N ILE A 64 -4.17 -7.09 -14.51
CA ILE A 64 -4.53 -5.68 -14.36
C ILE A 64 -3.69 -4.87 -15.36
N THR A 65 -4.35 -4.34 -16.38
CA THR A 65 -3.73 -3.70 -17.54
C THR A 65 -3.76 -2.18 -17.52
N SER A 66 -4.23 -1.59 -16.44
CA SER A 66 -4.25 -0.14 -16.29
C SER A 66 -4.17 0.28 -14.83
N CYS A 67 -3.67 1.47 -14.57
CA CYS A 67 -3.79 2.10 -13.26
C CYS A 67 -4.08 3.60 -13.40
N LYS A 68 -4.56 4.19 -12.32
CA LYS A 68 -4.87 5.62 -12.26
C LYS A 68 -3.71 6.43 -11.68
N THR A 69 -2.93 5.80 -10.84
CA THR A 69 -1.78 6.40 -10.17
C THR A 69 -0.67 5.38 -10.03
N PHE A 70 0.55 5.84 -10.08
CA PHE A 70 1.74 5.10 -9.67
C PHE A 70 2.75 6.05 -9.03
N VAL A 71 3.71 5.47 -8.31
CA VAL A 71 4.75 6.22 -7.62
C VAL A 71 6.11 5.88 -8.22
N LEU A 72 6.89 6.90 -8.52
CA LEU A 72 8.32 6.78 -8.73
C LEU A 72 9.00 7.04 -7.39
N ARG A 73 9.46 5.98 -6.73
CA ARG A 73 9.99 6.04 -5.38
C ARG A 73 11.51 6.09 -5.38
N ASN A 74 12.09 7.02 -4.64
CA ASN A 74 13.54 7.20 -4.53
C ASN A 74 14.24 6.17 -3.62
N GLY A 75 13.46 5.33 -2.90
CA GLY A 75 13.93 4.39 -1.88
C GLY A 75 13.59 4.81 -0.45
N GLY A 76 12.93 5.97 -0.25
CA GLY A 76 12.52 6.42 1.09
C GLY A 76 13.69 6.47 2.07
N ASN A 77 13.53 5.89 3.26
CA ASN A 77 14.58 5.82 4.27
C ASN A 77 15.81 5.00 3.83
N ASP A 78 15.64 4.12 2.85
CA ASP A 78 16.71 3.31 2.24
C ASP A 78 17.39 4.01 1.04
N ALA A 79 17.05 5.27 0.74
CA ALA A 79 17.50 5.99 -0.45
C ALA A 79 19.03 6.13 -0.59
N ASN A 80 19.74 6.17 0.53
CA ASN A 80 21.20 6.28 0.58
C ASN A 80 21.93 4.94 0.76
N TYR A 81 21.18 3.83 0.78
CA TYR A 81 21.70 2.48 0.99
C TYR A 81 21.40 1.60 -0.23
N SER A 82 20.42 0.69 -0.12
CA SER A 82 20.11 -0.26 -1.19
C SER A 82 19.10 0.28 -2.22
N LYS A 83 18.22 1.18 -1.83
CA LYS A 83 17.08 1.72 -2.61
C LYS A 83 15.97 0.73 -2.96
N PHE A 84 16.13 -0.55 -2.67
CA PHE A 84 15.18 -1.60 -3.07
C PHE A 84 14.62 -2.40 -1.89
N LYS A 85 14.97 -2.06 -0.64
CA LYS A 85 14.59 -2.83 0.56
C LYS A 85 13.07 -3.03 0.65
N ASP A 86 12.28 -1.96 0.50
CA ASP A 86 10.83 -2.05 0.52
C ASP A 86 10.32 -3.06 -0.52
N MET A 87 10.73 -2.94 -1.78
CA MET A 87 10.27 -3.84 -2.82
C MET A 87 10.78 -5.27 -2.67
N MET A 88 11.96 -5.46 -2.11
CA MET A 88 12.47 -6.79 -1.77
C MET A 88 11.54 -7.46 -0.75
N ILE A 89 11.19 -6.74 0.32
CA ILE A 89 10.29 -7.24 1.37
C ILE A 89 8.90 -7.51 0.81
N GLN A 90 8.33 -6.57 0.06
CA GLN A 90 7.02 -6.73 -0.59
C GLN A 90 6.98 -8.01 -1.45
N ASN A 91 8.02 -8.24 -2.25
CA ASN A 91 8.13 -9.45 -3.08
C ASN A 91 8.31 -10.73 -2.26
N MET A 92 9.08 -10.70 -1.17
CA MET A 92 9.30 -11.87 -0.30
C MET A 92 8.02 -12.40 0.33
N VAL A 93 7.07 -11.50 0.65
CA VAL A 93 5.81 -11.87 1.29
C VAL A 93 4.61 -11.89 0.34
N SER A 94 4.83 -11.59 -0.93
CA SER A 94 3.78 -11.63 -1.95
C SER A 94 3.12 -13.02 -2.02
N GLY A 95 1.79 -13.03 -2.05
CA GLY A 95 1.00 -14.28 -2.08
C GLY A 95 0.75 -14.94 -0.72
N ARG A 96 1.15 -14.28 0.38
CA ARG A 96 0.92 -14.78 1.76
C ARG A 96 -0.37 -14.20 2.29
N GLY A 97 -1.32 -14.03 2.35
CA GLY A 97 -2.53 -13.51 3.00
C GLY A 97 -2.50 -12.01 3.35
N VAL A 98 -1.40 -11.31 3.04
CA VAL A 98 -1.30 -9.85 3.17
C VAL A 98 -1.08 -9.23 1.79
N GLU A 99 -1.80 -8.15 1.48
CA GLU A 99 -1.61 -7.44 0.22
C GLU A 99 -0.31 -6.66 0.21
N THR A 100 0.41 -6.74 -0.90
CA THR A 100 1.70 -6.12 -1.13
C THR A 100 1.69 -5.20 -2.33
N GLN A 101 2.52 -4.17 -2.29
CA GLN A 101 2.70 -3.29 -3.44
C GLN A 101 3.55 -3.96 -4.51
N GLN A 102 3.17 -3.74 -5.77
CA GLN A 102 3.96 -4.16 -6.93
C GLN A 102 5.00 -3.09 -7.24
N GLY A 103 6.18 -3.51 -7.72
CA GLY A 103 7.20 -2.56 -8.13
C GLY A 103 8.25 -3.17 -9.03
N THR A 104 8.87 -2.30 -9.83
CA THR A 104 10.00 -2.64 -10.69
C THR A 104 11.02 -1.51 -10.69
N ALA A 105 12.30 -1.84 -10.84
CA ALA A 105 13.34 -0.84 -10.95
C ALA A 105 13.20 -0.09 -12.28
N CYS A 106 13.40 1.22 -12.25
CA CYS A 106 13.44 2.05 -13.44
C CYS A 106 14.46 3.18 -13.28
N VAL A 107 14.87 3.77 -14.38
CA VAL A 107 15.65 5.00 -14.40
C VAL A 107 14.76 6.16 -14.80
N LEU A 108 14.94 7.29 -14.13
CA LEU A 108 14.17 8.51 -14.40
C LEU A 108 15.03 9.56 -15.09
N PHE A 109 14.47 10.14 -16.14
CA PHE A 109 14.96 11.37 -16.79
C PHE A 109 13.89 12.46 -16.63
N ILE A 110 14.30 13.68 -16.34
CA ILE A 110 13.43 14.87 -16.30
C ILE A 110 14.04 15.89 -17.25
N ASP A 111 13.27 16.31 -18.23
CA ASP A 111 13.71 17.26 -19.29
C ASP A 111 15.04 16.83 -19.95
N GLY A 112 15.25 15.53 -20.13
CA GLY A 112 16.45 14.96 -20.73
C GLY A 112 17.63 14.77 -19.78
N GLU A 113 17.55 15.22 -18.54
CA GLU A 113 18.56 15.00 -17.52
C GLU A 113 18.33 13.70 -16.75
N TYR A 114 19.40 12.92 -16.54
CA TYR A 114 19.35 11.70 -15.74
C TYR A 114 19.17 12.03 -14.25
N TRP A 115 18.06 11.57 -13.67
CA TRP A 115 17.70 11.79 -12.26
C TRP A 115 18.01 10.62 -11.35
N GLY A 116 18.34 9.45 -11.91
CA GLY A 116 18.82 8.31 -11.14
C GLY A 116 17.91 7.09 -11.18
N LEU A 117 18.24 6.14 -10.31
CA LEU A 117 17.49 4.91 -10.10
C LEU A 117 16.26 5.18 -9.22
N TYR A 118 15.12 4.64 -9.63
CA TYR A 118 13.84 4.67 -8.93
C TYR A 118 13.20 3.30 -8.90
N THR A 119 12.21 3.13 -8.04
CA THR A 119 11.23 2.07 -8.14
C THR A 119 9.93 2.62 -8.68
N LEU A 120 9.44 2.09 -9.80
CA LEU A 120 8.08 2.32 -10.27
C LEU A 120 7.17 1.39 -9.47
N GLN A 121 6.33 1.97 -8.61
CA GLN A 121 5.58 1.25 -7.57
C GLN A 121 4.08 1.50 -7.69
N SER A 122 3.29 0.46 -7.44
CA SER A 122 1.83 0.59 -7.33
C SER A 122 1.45 1.45 -6.12
N ASP A 123 0.28 2.08 -6.21
CA ASP A 123 -0.21 2.98 -5.18
C ASP A 123 -1.58 2.52 -4.69
N TYR A 124 -1.71 2.27 -3.39
CA TYR A 124 -2.98 1.90 -2.80
C TYR A 124 -3.99 3.05 -2.90
N SER A 125 -5.13 2.74 -3.45
CA SER A 125 -6.25 3.66 -3.66
C SER A 125 -7.56 2.89 -3.79
N ASP A 126 -8.67 3.62 -3.82
CA ASP A 126 -9.99 3.05 -4.11
C ASP A 126 -10.00 2.23 -5.42
N ARG A 127 -9.32 2.75 -6.45
CA ARG A 127 -9.21 2.08 -7.75
C ARG A 127 -8.34 0.83 -7.69
N TYR A 128 -7.21 0.87 -6.93
CA TYR A 128 -6.35 -0.29 -6.75
C TYR A 128 -7.12 -1.48 -6.17
N PHE A 129 -7.84 -1.24 -5.06
CA PHE A 129 -8.60 -2.32 -4.40
C PHE A 129 -9.80 -2.78 -5.23
N ALA A 130 -10.45 -1.86 -5.95
CA ALA A 130 -11.53 -2.21 -6.86
C ALA A 130 -11.07 -3.16 -7.96
N ASP A 131 -9.96 -2.85 -8.62
CA ASP A 131 -9.42 -3.66 -9.70
C ASP A 131 -8.83 -4.98 -9.17
N ARG A 132 -8.13 -4.95 -8.03
CA ARG A 132 -7.48 -6.11 -7.43
C ARG A 132 -8.48 -7.14 -6.90
N TYR A 133 -9.54 -6.68 -6.25
CA TYR A 133 -10.48 -7.55 -5.52
C TYR A 133 -11.87 -7.63 -6.16
N ASN A 134 -12.06 -7.04 -7.34
CA ASN A 134 -13.34 -7.02 -8.06
C ASN A 134 -14.49 -6.49 -7.20
N VAL A 135 -14.25 -5.42 -6.45
CA VAL A 135 -15.25 -4.72 -5.65
C VAL A 135 -15.64 -3.40 -6.28
N ALA A 136 -16.84 -2.89 -5.96
CA ALA A 136 -17.23 -1.57 -6.45
C ALA A 136 -16.29 -0.48 -5.89
N LYS A 137 -15.70 0.32 -6.77
CA LYS A 137 -14.78 1.40 -6.39
C LYS A 137 -15.37 2.35 -5.34
N SER A 138 -16.64 2.74 -5.49
CA SER A 138 -17.35 3.60 -4.54
C SER A 138 -17.61 2.94 -3.19
N ASN A 139 -17.39 1.64 -3.07
CA ASN A 139 -17.57 0.86 -1.85
C ASN A 139 -16.26 0.66 -1.07
N VAL A 140 -15.12 1.08 -1.63
CA VAL A 140 -13.80 0.95 -0.98
C VAL A 140 -13.63 2.02 0.08
N VAL A 141 -13.24 1.59 1.28
CA VAL A 141 -12.84 2.44 2.40
C VAL A 141 -11.42 2.06 2.79
N MET A 142 -10.52 3.03 2.86
CA MET A 142 -9.14 2.82 3.28
C MET A 142 -8.77 3.77 4.43
N TYR A 143 -8.17 3.20 5.47
CA TYR A 143 -7.63 3.93 6.60
C TYR A 143 -6.10 3.78 6.65
N LYS A 144 -5.39 4.87 6.83
CA LYS A 144 -3.92 4.88 6.78
C LYS A 144 -3.36 5.91 7.76
N ASN A 145 -2.48 5.48 8.67
CA ASN A 145 -1.82 6.34 9.64
C ASN A 145 -2.81 7.31 10.31
N ASP A 146 -3.80 6.76 11.03
CA ASP A 146 -4.85 7.48 11.78
C ASP A 146 -5.76 8.40 10.94
N LYS A 147 -5.86 8.16 9.63
CA LYS A 147 -6.68 8.99 8.75
C LYS A 147 -7.43 8.17 7.72
N LEU A 148 -8.67 8.57 7.46
CA LEU A 148 -9.39 8.12 6.28
C LEU A 148 -8.64 8.58 5.02
N SER A 149 -8.20 7.64 4.21
CA SER A 149 -7.45 7.88 2.97
C SER A 149 -8.34 7.77 1.73
N GLU A 150 -9.27 6.83 1.74
CA GLU A 150 -10.28 6.62 0.68
C GLU A 150 -11.63 6.33 1.33
N GLY A 151 -12.71 6.80 0.73
CA GLY A 151 -14.08 6.68 1.22
C GLY A 151 -14.75 8.04 1.43
N GLU A 152 -15.93 8.03 2.03
CA GLU A 152 -16.68 9.23 2.41
C GLU A 152 -16.34 9.60 3.87
N ALA A 153 -16.51 10.86 4.24
CA ALA A 153 -16.15 11.34 5.58
C ALA A 153 -16.79 10.52 6.72
N GLU A 154 -17.99 10.03 6.51
CA GLU A 154 -18.74 9.21 7.46
C GLU A 154 -18.14 7.82 7.68
N ASP A 155 -17.32 7.34 6.73
CA ASP A 155 -16.68 6.02 6.81
C ASP A 155 -15.57 5.96 7.88
N GLU A 156 -15.04 7.11 8.32
CA GLU A 156 -14.07 7.17 9.43
C GLU A 156 -14.63 6.50 10.68
N LYS A 157 -15.95 6.58 10.87
CA LYS A 157 -16.64 5.91 11.97
C LYS A 157 -16.46 4.39 11.96
N LEU A 158 -16.33 3.78 10.79
CA LEU A 158 -16.17 2.31 10.67
C LEU A 158 -14.87 1.83 11.33
N PHE A 159 -13.79 2.59 11.18
CA PHE A 159 -12.52 2.29 11.85
C PHE A 159 -12.61 2.58 13.36
N ASN A 160 -13.14 3.75 13.71
CA ASN A 160 -13.27 4.17 15.09
C ASN A 160 -14.15 3.23 15.91
N ASP A 161 -15.26 2.75 15.36
CA ASP A 161 -16.13 1.78 16.03
C ASP A 161 -15.44 0.42 16.26
N MET A 162 -14.68 -0.06 15.28
CA MET A 162 -13.88 -1.28 15.41
C MET A 162 -12.79 -1.10 16.47
N TYR A 163 -12.00 -0.02 16.39
CA TYR A 163 -10.92 0.27 17.34
C TYR A 163 -11.45 0.41 18.77
N LYS A 164 -12.52 1.18 18.95
CA LYS A 164 -13.18 1.35 20.23
C LYS A 164 -13.68 0.01 20.79
N PHE A 165 -14.32 -0.81 19.95
CA PHE A 165 -14.82 -2.11 20.40
C PHE A 165 -13.69 -2.99 20.93
N ILE A 166 -12.56 -3.07 20.23
CA ILE A 166 -11.43 -3.91 20.61
C ILE A 166 -10.74 -3.39 21.87
N THR A 167 -10.62 -2.09 22.03
CA THR A 167 -9.91 -1.48 23.17
C THR A 167 -10.75 -1.45 24.45
N GLU A 168 -12.09 -1.37 24.34
CA GLU A 168 -12.99 -1.28 25.50
C GLU A 168 -13.55 -2.64 25.98
N ASN A 169 -13.31 -3.73 25.25
CA ASN A 169 -13.83 -5.06 25.59
C ASN A 169 -12.72 -6.08 25.79
N ASP A 170 -12.95 -7.01 26.70
CA ASP A 170 -12.02 -8.12 26.95
C ASP A 170 -12.14 -9.18 25.83
N MET A 171 -11.09 -9.30 25.00
CA MET A 171 -11.01 -10.26 23.89
C MET A 171 -10.80 -11.70 24.35
N SER A 172 -10.53 -11.96 25.64
CA SER A 172 -10.52 -13.33 26.19
C SER A 172 -11.94 -13.92 26.30
N ILE A 173 -12.96 -13.06 26.23
CA ILE A 173 -14.38 -13.47 26.19
C ILE A 173 -14.73 -13.85 24.76
N GLU A 174 -15.11 -15.10 24.55
CA GLU A 174 -15.36 -15.66 23.21
C GLU A 174 -16.38 -14.87 22.38
N GLU A 175 -17.42 -14.34 23.00
CA GLU A 175 -18.42 -13.53 22.31
C GLU A 175 -17.81 -12.23 21.76
N ASN A 176 -16.94 -11.55 22.53
CA ASN A 176 -16.25 -10.35 22.10
C ASN A 176 -15.26 -10.67 20.97
N TYR A 177 -14.50 -11.75 21.11
CA TYR A 177 -13.59 -12.20 20.07
C TYR A 177 -14.32 -12.52 18.75
N ARG A 178 -15.46 -13.19 18.81
CA ARG A 178 -16.28 -13.46 17.60
C ARG A 178 -16.79 -12.18 16.95
N LYS A 179 -17.14 -11.16 17.73
CA LYS A 179 -17.52 -9.85 17.18
C LYS A 179 -16.32 -9.17 16.52
N ALA A 180 -15.13 -9.25 17.12
CA ALA A 180 -13.91 -8.75 16.50
C ALA A 180 -13.61 -9.47 15.17
N CYS A 181 -13.76 -10.79 15.10
CA CYS A 181 -13.62 -11.59 13.86
C CYS A 181 -14.63 -11.19 12.77
N ALA A 182 -15.78 -10.62 13.13
CA ALA A 182 -16.74 -10.09 12.17
C ALA A 182 -16.35 -8.69 11.65
N MET A 183 -15.45 -8.00 12.34
CA MET A 183 -14.95 -6.66 11.96
C MET A 183 -13.62 -6.73 11.24
N ILE A 184 -12.77 -7.71 11.57
CA ILE A 184 -11.40 -7.86 11.06
C ILE A 184 -11.23 -9.24 10.45
N ASP A 185 -10.54 -9.31 9.34
CA ASP A 185 -10.03 -10.56 8.78
C ASP A 185 -8.82 -11.01 9.62
N MET A 186 -9.06 -11.96 10.54
CA MET A 186 -8.05 -12.37 11.51
C MET A 186 -6.88 -13.12 10.87
N ASP A 187 -7.11 -13.88 9.81
CA ASP A 187 -6.04 -14.56 9.09
C ASP A 187 -5.10 -13.54 8.44
N ASN A 188 -5.67 -12.51 7.82
CA ASN A 188 -4.91 -11.39 7.28
C ASN A 188 -4.15 -10.62 8.37
N LEU A 189 -4.80 -10.32 9.51
CA LEU A 189 -4.14 -9.61 10.62
C LEU A 189 -2.96 -10.39 11.18
N VAL A 190 -3.07 -11.70 11.32
CA VAL A 190 -1.99 -12.57 11.81
C VAL A 190 -0.82 -12.58 10.83
N GLU A 191 -1.06 -12.75 9.53
CA GLU A 191 -0.01 -12.70 8.49
C GLU A 191 0.66 -11.32 8.43
N TYR A 192 -0.12 -10.24 8.52
CA TYR A 192 0.40 -8.88 8.57
C TYR A 192 1.30 -8.65 9.78
N ALA A 193 0.81 -8.94 10.99
CA ALA A 193 1.57 -8.72 12.22
C ALA A 193 2.82 -9.63 12.28
N ALA A 194 2.71 -10.89 11.85
CA ALA A 194 3.85 -11.80 11.77
C ALA A 194 4.91 -11.29 10.79
N THR A 195 4.48 -10.73 9.64
CA THR A 195 5.39 -10.13 8.66
C THR A 195 6.13 -8.94 9.26
N GLU A 196 5.42 -7.96 9.81
CA GLU A 196 6.01 -6.75 10.40
C GLU A 196 6.99 -7.05 11.53
N MET A 197 6.65 -8.02 12.39
CA MET A 197 7.55 -8.49 13.44
C MET A 197 8.77 -9.22 12.89
N TYR A 198 8.60 -10.08 11.88
CA TYR A 198 9.69 -10.85 11.28
C TYR A 198 10.69 -9.96 10.55
N ILE A 199 10.23 -8.98 9.80
CA ILE A 199 11.09 -8.03 9.10
C ILE A 199 11.71 -7.01 10.05
N PHE A 200 11.25 -6.98 11.29
CA PHE A 200 11.74 -6.07 12.31
C PHE A 200 11.64 -4.60 11.90
N ASN A 201 10.40 -4.16 11.58
CA ASN A 201 10.13 -2.81 11.12
C ASN A 201 10.14 -1.84 12.30
N ASP A 202 11.16 -0.96 12.36
CA ASP A 202 11.36 0.00 13.45
C ASP A 202 10.22 1.03 13.54
N ASP A 203 9.60 1.36 12.42
CA ASP A 203 8.51 2.35 12.34
C ASP A 203 7.13 1.78 12.70
N TRP A 204 7.00 0.46 12.73
CA TRP A 204 5.75 -0.22 13.06
C TRP A 204 5.72 -0.61 14.56
N PRO A 205 4.57 -0.56 15.24
CA PRO A 205 3.21 -0.27 14.78
C PRO A 205 2.79 1.20 14.89
N GLN A 206 3.64 2.10 15.35
CA GLN A 206 3.29 3.51 15.57
C GLN A 206 3.01 4.27 14.28
N ASN A 207 3.64 3.86 13.19
CA ASN A 207 3.48 4.42 11.85
C ASN A 207 3.34 3.28 10.82
N ASN A 208 3.18 3.66 9.58
CA ASN A 208 3.27 2.77 8.43
C ASN A 208 2.27 1.61 8.46
N TYR A 209 1.07 1.85 9.03
CA TYR A 209 -0.01 0.89 8.92
C TYR A 209 -1.13 1.41 8.01
N ALA A 210 -1.71 0.50 7.26
CA ALA A 210 -2.89 0.76 6.46
C ALA A 210 -3.79 -0.46 6.43
N CYS A 211 -5.08 -0.21 6.32
CA CYS A 211 -6.08 -1.25 6.13
C CYS A 211 -7.20 -0.74 5.24
N TRP A 212 -7.90 -1.68 4.63
CA TRP A 212 -9.04 -1.39 3.78
C TRP A 212 -10.19 -2.35 4.04
N ARG A 213 -11.39 -1.97 3.62
CA ARG A 213 -12.60 -2.79 3.62
C ARG A 213 -13.59 -2.29 2.57
N THR A 214 -14.64 -3.03 2.33
CA THR A 214 -15.82 -2.48 1.68
C THR A 214 -16.76 -1.86 2.73
N ARG A 215 -17.40 -0.72 2.37
CA ARG A 215 -18.40 -0.03 3.22
C ARG A 215 -19.58 -0.95 3.49
N THR A 216 -20.05 -1.63 2.46
CA THR A 216 -21.18 -2.55 2.50
C THR A 216 -20.77 -3.90 1.91
N ILE A 217 -21.51 -4.94 2.27
CA ILE A 217 -21.27 -6.32 1.78
C ILE A 217 -21.76 -6.42 0.32
N GLU A 218 -20.92 -6.94 -0.57
CA GLU A 218 -21.29 -7.32 -1.93
C GLU A 218 -21.44 -8.84 -1.99
N GLN A 219 -22.64 -9.30 -2.30
CA GLN A 219 -22.95 -10.73 -2.31
C GLN A 219 -22.13 -11.47 -3.40
N GLY A 220 -21.58 -12.61 -3.03
CA GLY A 220 -20.79 -13.44 -3.94
C GLY A 220 -19.31 -13.06 -4.07
N ASN A 221 -18.85 -12.01 -3.37
CA ASN A 221 -17.45 -11.65 -3.31
C ASN A 221 -16.93 -11.76 -1.85
N SER A 222 -16.01 -12.68 -1.60
CA SER A 222 -15.47 -12.95 -0.26
C SER A 222 -14.60 -11.79 0.27
N TYR A 223 -14.11 -10.91 -0.58
CA TYR A 223 -13.36 -9.73 -0.17
C TYR A 223 -14.25 -8.52 0.11
N ALA A 224 -15.51 -8.57 -0.33
CA ALA A 224 -16.51 -7.54 -0.07
C ALA A 224 -17.41 -7.89 1.13
N ASP A 225 -16.84 -8.44 2.19
CA ASP A 225 -17.55 -8.90 3.40
C ASP A 225 -17.61 -7.84 4.52
N GLY A 226 -17.02 -6.66 4.27
CA GLY A 226 -17.00 -5.56 5.22
C GLY A 226 -16.00 -5.72 6.37
N ARG A 227 -15.09 -6.69 6.33
CA ARG A 227 -14.01 -6.84 7.31
C ARG A 227 -12.79 -6.02 6.93
N TRP A 228 -12.11 -5.46 7.92
CA TRP A 228 -10.84 -4.77 7.74
C TRP A 228 -9.73 -5.76 7.40
N ARG A 229 -8.94 -5.43 6.36
CA ARG A 229 -7.74 -6.15 5.93
C ARG A 229 -6.56 -5.21 5.92
N PHE A 230 -5.49 -5.59 6.61
CA PHE A 230 -4.25 -4.84 6.66
C PHE A 230 -3.44 -5.10 5.40
N VAL A 231 -2.67 -4.10 4.99
CA VAL A 231 -1.83 -4.13 3.79
C VAL A 231 -0.43 -3.64 4.12
N LEU A 232 0.57 -4.23 3.48
CA LEU A 232 1.97 -3.92 3.73
C LEU A 232 2.41 -2.74 2.87
N PHE A 233 3.02 -1.74 3.50
CA PHE A 233 3.64 -0.62 2.78
C PHE A 233 4.72 0.03 3.63
N ASP A 234 5.67 0.74 2.97
CA ASP A 234 6.69 1.58 3.62
C ASP A 234 7.57 0.80 4.60
N THR A 235 8.15 -0.32 4.13
CA THR A 235 8.93 -1.24 4.94
C THR A 235 10.44 -0.92 4.95
N GLU A 236 10.85 0.27 4.53
CA GLU A 236 12.28 0.64 4.46
C GLU A 236 12.98 0.67 5.81
N SER A 237 12.22 0.94 6.89
CA SER A 237 12.76 0.95 8.26
C SER A 237 12.98 -0.45 8.84
N SER A 238 12.89 -1.50 8.02
CA SER A 238 13.08 -2.89 8.43
C SER A 238 14.54 -3.28 8.59
N CYS A 239 14.75 -4.45 9.21
CA CYS A 239 16.06 -5.03 9.47
C CYS A 239 16.92 -4.15 10.37
N SER A 240 16.34 -3.61 11.44
CA SER A 240 17.00 -2.73 12.41
C SER A 240 17.67 -1.52 11.76
N HIS A 241 16.99 -0.88 10.82
CA HIS A 241 17.53 0.24 10.07
C HIS A 241 18.05 1.37 10.97
N TYR A 242 17.31 1.71 12.02
CA TYR A 242 17.68 2.73 12.99
C TYR A 242 18.33 2.17 14.25
N ASN A 243 18.44 0.86 14.42
CA ASN A 243 18.87 0.18 15.65
C ASN A 243 18.06 0.60 16.90
N GLU A 244 16.84 1.03 16.73
CA GLU A 244 15.96 1.44 17.83
C GLU A 244 15.37 0.25 18.58
N LYS A 245 15.27 -0.89 17.91
CA LYS A 245 14.80 -2.16 18.45
C LYS A 245 15.85 -3.24 18.23
N ASP A 246 16.02 -4.12 19.17
CA ASP A 246 16.91 -5.27 19.09
C ASP A 246 16.13 -6.59 19.04
N LEU A 247 16.84 -7.70 18.85
CA LEU A 247 16.22 -9.04 18.76
C LEU A 247 15.47 -9.45 20.04
N GLU A 248 15.77 -8.83 21.18
CA GLU A 248 15.08 -9.06 22.45
C GLU A 248 13.84 -8.18 22.61
N THR A 249 13.61 -7.24 21.70
CA THR A 249 12.47 -6.32 21.76
C THR A 249 11.16 -7.09 21.63
N ASN A 250 10.32 -7.00 22.65
CA ASN A 250 8.98 -7.55 22.58
C ASN A 250 8.05 -6.62 21.79
N MET A 251 7.88 -6.89 20.51
CA MET A 251 7.05 -6.08 19.61
C MET A 251 5.58 -6.00 20.06
N PHE A 252 5.07 -7.00 20.79
CA PHE A 252 3.71 -6.95 21.37
C PHE A 252 3.55 -5.88 22.45
N SER A 253 4.63 -5.41 23.07
CA SER A 253 4.54 -4.31 24.05
C SER A 253 4.06 -3.01 23.41
N TYR A 254 4.38 -2.80 22.14
CA TYR A 254 3.94 -1.62 21.36
C TYR A 254 2.49 -1.69 20.91
N LEU A 255 1.91 -2.89 20.83
CA LEU A 255 0.51 -3.09 20.46
C LEU A 255 -0.44 -2.86 21.65
N ARG A 256 0.08 -2.65 22.84
CA ARG A 256 -0.68 -2.46 24.09
C ARG A 256 -0.71 -1.02 24.58
N SER A 257 0.06 -0.14 23.97
CA SER A 257 0.13 1.28 24.30
C SER A 257 -0.84 2.10 23.43
#